data_363207e7bf6aa31e3224d5f2a0c02b45
#
_entry.id   363207e7bf6aa31e3224d5f2a0c02b45
#
_cell.length_a   1.000
_cell.length_b   1.000
_cell.length_c   1.000
_cell.angle_alpha   90.00
_cell.angle_beta   90.00
_cell.angle_gamma   90.00
#
_symmetry.space_group_name_H-M   'P 1'
#
loop_
_entity.id
_entity.type
_entity.pdbx_description
1 polymer ?
#
loop_
_entity_poly.entity_id
_entity_poly.type
_entity_poly.pdbx_seq_one_letter_code
_entity_poly.pdbx_strand_id
1 'polypeptide(L)'
;MLAETNPQEVMDLSPVAHLATIEGKVPFINFFDGFRTSHEIQKIEKWDYEDLKEMCNMEAVEEFRAHALNPEHPAMRGSHENGDVFFQHREACNSAYDALPAVVEKYMKKINEKLGTDYDLFNYYGAPDADRVIIAMGSINDVAEEVIDYLTAKGEKVGLVKVRLYRPWVSASLLKVLPKTAKKIAVLDRTKEPGSLGEPLYLDVAATLREAGMNDVILTGGRYGLGSKDTPPSSVFAVYKELEKDAPKARFTIGIVDDVTNLSLPEVKPAPITSAKGTVECKFWGLGGD
;
A
#
# COMPACT_ATOMS: atom_id res chain seq x y z
N MET A 1 -7.97 -1.74 -6.00
CA MET A 1 -6.57 -2.21 -6.02
C MET A 1 -6.11 -2.37 -4.58
N LEU A 2 -5.74 -3.60 -4.20
CA LEU A 2 -5.17 -3.91 -2.89
C LEU A 2 -3.67 -4.15 -3.02
N ALA A 3 -2.90 -3.61 -2.08
CA ALA A 3 -1.44 -3.74 -2.01
C ALA A 3 -1.05 -4.53 -0.76
N GLU A 4 -0.23 -5.54 -0.92
CA GLU A 4 0.26 -6.38 0.16
C GLU A 4 1.76 -6.22 0.37
N THR A 5 2.16 -6.46 1.61
CA THR A 5 3.55 -6.27 2.06
C THR A 5 4.37 -7.56 1.92
N ASN A 6 3.83 -8.69 2.35
CA ASN A 6 4.52 -9.97 2.46
C ASN A 6 3.62 -11.15 2.09
N PRO A 7 4.14 -12.39 1.99
CA PRO A 7 3.36 -13.57 1.61
C PRO A 7 2.15 -13.86 2.50
N GLN A 8 2.20 -13.57 3.80
CA GLN A 8 1.03 -13.74 4.67
C GLN A 8 -0.07 -12.77 4.32
N GLU A 9 0.26 -11.49 4.11
CA GLU A 9 -0.74 -10.50 3.69
C GLU A 9 -1.34 -10.84 2.32
N VAL A 10 -0.55 -11.38 1.40
CA VAL A 10 -1.07 -11.88 0.10
C VAL A 10 -2.10 -12.98 0.33
N MET A 11 -1.81 -13.94 1.22
CA MET A 11 -2.75 -15.02 1.55
C MET A 11 -4.05 -14.47 2.18
N ASP A 12 -3.95 -13.47 3.04
CA ASP A 12 -5.08 -12.93 3.82
C ASP A 12 -5.93 -11.93 3.02
N LEU A 13 -5.32 -11.10 2.18
CA LEU A 13 -6.03 -10.04 1.45
C LEU A 13 -6.50 -10.47 0.05
N SER A 14 -5.94 -11.54 -0.52
CA SER A 14 -6.49 -12.12 -1.76
C SER A 14 -7.96 -12.53 -1.62
N PRO A 15 -8.41 -13.20 -0.52
CA PRO A 15 -9.82 -13.42 -0.26
C PRO A 15 -10.64 -12.13 -0.19
N VAL A 16 -10.12 -11.07 0.43
CA VAL A 16 -10.81 -9.75 0.45
C VAL A 16 -11.06 -9.25 -0.97
N ALA A 17 -10.05 -9.32 -1.86
CA ALA A 17 -10.20 -8.91 -3.25
C ALA A 17 -11.29 -9.70 -3.98
N HIS A 18 -11.30 -11.03 -3.81
CA HIS A 18 -12.31 -11.92 -4.42
C HIS A 18 -13.72 -11.66 -3.89
N LEU A 19 -13.88 -11.62 -2.57
CA LEU A 19 -15.17 -11.42 -1.92
C LEU A 19 -15.74 -10.01 -2.23
N ALA A 20 -14.87 -8.98 -2.22
CA ALA A 20 -15.25 -7.63 -2.57
C ALA A 20 -15.60 -7.48 -4.06
N THR A 21 -14.93 -8.20 -4.96
CA THR A 21 -15.31 -8.24 -6.39
C THR A 21 -16.71 -8.82 -6.58
N ILE A 22 -17.03 -9.93 -5.90
CA ILE A 22 -18.33 -10.60 -6.00
C ILE A 22 -19.45 -9.66 -5.52
N GLU A 23 -19.30 -9.06 -4.36
CA GLU A 23 -20.34 -8.21 -3.77
C GLU A 23 -20.39 -6.82 -4.42
N GLY A 24 -19.23 -6.20 -4.64
CA GLY A 24 -19.12 -4.84 -5.18
C GLY A 24 -19.26 -4.74 -6.71
N LYS A 25 -19.26 -5.88 -7.42
CA LYS A 25 -19.39 -5.96 -8.90
C LYS A 25 -18.35 -5.13 -9.66
N VAL A 26 -17.19 -4.89 -9.03
CA VAL A 26 -16.05 -4.17 -9.60
C VAL A 26 -14.82 -5.06 -9.59
N PRO A 27 -14.10 -5.20 -10.71
CA PRO A 27 -12.90 -6.03 -10.75
C PRO A 27 -11.80 -5.46 -9.85
N PHE A 28 -11.06 -6.34 -9.18
CA PHE A 28 -9.94 -6.00 -8.34
C PHE A 28 -8.60 -6.38 -8.97
N ILE A 29 -7.60 -5.55 -8.71
CA ILE A 29 -6.19 -5.90 -8.85
C ILE A 29 -5.66 -6.07 -7.43
N ASN A 30 -5.17 -7.26 -7.15
CA ASN A 30 -4.42 -7.63 -5.96
C ASN A 30 -2.94 -7.65 -6.34
N PHE A 31 -2.08 -6.87 -5.70
CA PHE A 31 -0.70 -6.74 -6.14
C PHE A 31 0.29 -6.64 -4.99
N PHE A 32 1.45 -7.18 -5.24
CA PHE A 32 2.60 -7.21 -4.34
C PHE A 32 3.91 -7.09 -5.14
N ASP A 33 5.02 -6.87 -4.46
CA ASP A 33 6.30 -6.61 -5.09
C ASP A 33 6.87 -7.88 -5.76
N GLY A 34 7.14 -7.78 -7.07
CA GLY A 34 7.85 -8.81 -7.82
C GLY A 34 9.31 -8.95 -7.33
N PHE A 35 9.83 -10.17 -7.34
CA PHE A 35 11.13 -10.61 -6.80
C PHE A 35 11.31 -10.43 -5.30
N ARG A 36 10.65 -9.49 -4.65
CA ARG A 36 10.68 -9.36 -3.19
C ARG A 36 9.65 -10.30 -2.59
N THR A 37 8.42 -9.87 -2.47
CA THR A 37 7.35 -10.71 -1.91
C THR A 37 7.12 -12.00 -2.70
N SER A 38 7.18 -11.95 -4.06
CA SER A 38 6.90 -13.12 -4.90
C SER A 38 7.94 -14.26 -4.82
N HIS A 39 9.16 -13.99 -4.36
CA HIS A 39 10.24 -14.97 -4.22
C HIS A 39 10.65 -15.19 -2.76
N GLU A 40 9.95 -14.57 -1.83
CA GLU A 40 10.18 -14.75 -0.41
C GLU A 40 9.68 -16.13 0.04
N ILE A 41 10.53 -16.84 0.79
CA ILE A 41 10.18 -18.11 1.42
C ILE A 41 9.77 -17.83 2.86
N GLN A 42 8.48 -17.87 3.13
CA GLN A 42 7.92 -17.61 4.44
C GLN A 42 6.95 -18.72 4.85
N LYS A 43 6.96 -19.09 6.13
CA LYS A 43 5.92 -19.93 6.69
C LYS A 43 4.67 -19.08 6.87
N ILE A 44 3.57 -19.46 6.24
CA ILE A 44 2.29 -18.76 6.30
C ILE A 44 1.18 -19.69 6.79
N GLU A 45 0.14 -19.11 7.35
CA GLU A 45 -1.13 -19.77 7.61
C GLU A 45 -2.01 -19.66 6.36
N LYS A 46 -2.71 -20.75 6.04
CA LYS A 46 -3.59 -20.81 4.88
C LYS A 46 -5.05 -20.90 5.31
N TRP A 47 -5.92 -20.41 4.46
CA TRP A 47 -7.36 -20.53 4.61
C TRP A 47 -7.85 -21.94 4.33
N ASP A 48 -8.91 -22.37 5.05
CA ASP A 48 -9.74 -23.47 4.63
C ASP A 48 -10.85 -22.96 3.69
N TYR A 49 -11.23 -23.78 2.71
CA TYR A 49 -12.24 -23.39 1.73
C TYR A 49 -13.62 -23.20 2.35
N GLU A 50 -13.90 -23.88 3.44
CA GLU A 50 -15.13 -23.75 4.24
C GLU A 50 -15.26 -22.33 4.80
N ASP A 51 -14.18 -21.78 5.31
CA ASP A 51 -14.15 -20.41 5.84
C ASP A 51 -14.43 -19.38 4.74
N LEU A 52 -13.81 -19.55 3.58
CA LEU A 52 -14.03 -18.68 2.43
C LEU A 52 -15.46 -18.76 1.91
N LYS A 53 -16.04 -19.95 1.89
CA LYS A 53 -17.43 -20.18 1.49
C LYS A 53 -18.42 -19.52 2.44
N GLU A 54 -18.17 -19.61 3.75
CA GLU A 54 -19.00 -18.96 4.77
C GLU A 54 -19.03 -17.43 4.63
N MET A 55 -17.90 -16.83 4.25
CA MET A 55 -17.80 -15.39 4.06
C MET A 55 -18.41 -14.91 2.74
N CYS A 56 -18.60 -15.81 1.75
CA CYS A 56 -19.02 -15.45 0.40
C CYS A 56 -20.49 -15.00 0.37
N ASN A 57 -20.75 -13.87 -0.30
CA ASN A 57 -22.11 -13.41 -0.60
C ASN A 57 -22.67 -14.25 -1.76
N MET A 58 -23.36 -15.35 -1.44
CA MET A 58 -23.92 -16.27 -2.46
C MET A 58 -25.08 -15.65 -3.24
N GLU A 59 -25.83 -14.69 -2.66
CA GLU A 59 -26.87 -13.96 -3.38
C GLU A 59 -26.26 -13.13 -4.53
N ALA A 60 -25.14 -12.44 -4.28
CA ALA A 60 -24.42 -11.72 -5.31
C ALA A 60 -23.85 -12.67 -6.41
N VAL A 61 -23.45 -13.90 -6.05
CA VAL A 61 -23.04 -14.92 -7.02
C VAL A 61 -24.21 -15.32 -7.92
N GLU A 62 -25.38 -15.59 -7.35
CA GLU A 62 -26.57 -15.98 -8.12
C GLU A 62 -27.04 -14.83 -9.01
N GLU A 63 -27.01 -13.60 -8.50
CA GLU A 63 -27.33 -12.41 -9.30
C GLU A 63 -26.36 -12.27 -10.49
N PHE A 64 -25.06 -12.46 -10.27
CA PHE A 64 -24.07 -12.45 -11.36
C PHE A 64 -24.36 -13.54 -12.41
N ARG A 65 -24.68 -14.74 -11.97
CA ARG A 65 -25.06 -15.86 -12.86
C ARG A 65 -26.32 -15.58 -13.65
N ALA A 66 -27.31 -14.95 -13.04
CA ALA A 66 -28.56 -14.56 -13.70
C ALA A 66 -28.36 -13.55 -14.85
N HIS A 67 -27.26 -12.79 -14.80
CA HIS A 67 -26.86 -11.89 -15.88
C HIS A 67 -26.04 -12.56 -17.00
N ALA A 68 -25.79 -13.86 -16.95
CA ALA A 68 -25.11 -14.57 -18.03
C ALA A 68 -25.90 -14.45 -19.35
N LEU A 69 -25.18 -14.45 -20.48
CA LEU A 69 -25.82 -14.47 -21.79
C LEU A 69 -26.65 -15.74 -21.94
N ASN A 70 -27.94 -15.57 -22.19
CA ASN A 70 -28.91 -16.67 -22.32
C ASN A 70 -29.78 -16.44 -23.56
N PRO A 71 -29.82 -17.38 -24.53
CA PRO A 71 -30.68 -17.24 -25.71
C PRO A 71 -32.17 -17.12 -25.39
N GLU A 72 -32.63 -17.74 -24.29
CA GLU A 72 -34.02 -17.65 -23.83
C GLU A 72 -34.37 -16.24 -23.26
N HIS A 73 -33.36 -15.52 -22.79
CA HIS A 73 -33.47 -14.17 -22.24
C HIS A 73 -32.36 -13.29 -22.82
N PRO A 74 -32.46 -12.91 -24.11
CA PRO A 74 -31.39 -12.18 -24.78
C PRO A 74 -31.22 -10.78 -24.18
N ALA A 75 -29.96 -10.41 -23.95
CA ALA A 75 -29.58 -9.08 -23.49
C ALA A 75 -28.43 -8.52 -24.33
N MET A 76 -28.50 -7.28 -24.72
CA MET A 76 -27.42 -6.60 -25.41
C MET A 76 -26.45 -5.99 -24.37
N ARG A 77 -25.14 -6.26 -24.55
CA ARG A 77 -24.07 -5.72 -23.73
C ARG A 77 -22.92 -5.27 -24.61
N GLY A 78 -22.38 -4.13 -24.30
CA GLY A 78 -21.29 -3.56 -25.06
C GLY A 78 -21.76 -3.07 -26.41
N SER A 79 -22.01 -1.79 -26.51
CA SER A 79 -22.31 -1.08 -27.75
C SER A 79 -21.33 0.07 -27.93
N HIS A 80 -21.27 0.60 -29.14
CA HIS A 80 -20.62 1.88 -29.37
C HIS A 80 -21.45 2.99 -28.72
N GLU A 81 -20.80 3.80 -27.90
CA GLU A 81 -21.42 4.95 -27.26
C GLU A 81 -20.84 6.24 -27.81
N ASN A 82 -21.68 7.12 -28.32
CA ASN A 82 -21.29 8.42 -28.84
C ASN A 82 -21.24 9.48 -27.71
N GLY A 83 -20.83 10.69 -28.04
CA GLY A 83 -20.66 11.78 -27.10
C GLY A 83 -21.97 12.24 -26.40
N ASP A 84 -23.12 11.79 -26.89
CA ASP A 84 -24.43 12.07 -26.30
C ASP A 84 -24.73 11.20 -25.05
N VAL A 85 -24.12 9.99 -24.90
CA VAL A 85 -24.42 9.08 -23.81
C VAL A 85 -23.17 8.60 -23.05
N PHE A 86 -22.00 8.55 -23.68
CA PHE A 86 -20.79 7.97 -23.09
C PHE A 86 -20.39 8.67 -21.79
N PHE A 87 -20.41 10.00 -21.74
CA PHE A 87 -19.98 10.74 -20.56
C PHE A 87 -20.92 10.47 -19.37
N GLN A 88 -22.22 10.48 -19.59
CA GLN A 88 -23.21 10.15 -18.56
C GLN A 88 -23.02 8.73 -18.01
N HIS A 89 -22.76 7.74 -18.89
CA HIS A 89 -22.47 6.36 -18.44
C HIS A 89 -21.17 6.26 -17.64
N ARG A 90 -20.15 7.03 -18.02
CA ARG A 90 -18.91 7.08 -17.23
C ARG A 90 -19.13 7.69 -15.85
N GLU A 91 -19.90 8.75 -15.73
CA GLU A 91 -20.25 9.33 -14.43
C GLU A 91 -21.13 8.40 -13.57
N ALA A 92 -22.02 7.62 -14.18
CA ALA A 92 -22.85 6.66 -13.48
C ALA A 92 -22.03 5.56 -12.74
N CYS A 93 -20.79 5.30 -13.17
CA CYS A 93 -19.90 4.36 -12.49
C CYS A 93 -19.46 4.86 -11.10
N ASN A 94 -19.50 6.16 -10.82
CA ASN A 94 -19.00 6.76 -9.59
C ASN A 94 -19.66 6.13 -8.35
N SER A 95 -20.97 5.91 -8.37
CA SER A 95 -21.72 5.32 -7.25
C SER A 95 -21.20 3.94 -6.84
N ALA A 96 -20.77 3.12 -7.81
CA ALA A 96 -20.20 1.80 -7.53
C ALA A 96 -18.81 1.92 -6.86
N TYR A 97 -17.97 2.83 -7.35
CA TYR A 97 -16.66 3.06 -6.76
C TYR A 97 -16.73 3.72 -5.38
N ASP A 98 -17.70 4.62 -5.15
CA ASP A 98 -17.91 5.27 -3.86
C ASP A 98 -18.41 4.29 -2.78
N ALA A 99 -19.19 3.28 -3.16
CA ALA A 99 -19.67 2.25 -2.25
C ALA A 99 -18.60 1.18 -1.92
N LEU A 100 -17.61 0.99 -2.79
CA LEU A 100 -16.67 -0.11 -2.72
C LEU A 100 -15.77 -0.14 -1.47
N PRO A 101 -15.26 0.99 -0.94
CA PRO A 101 -14.46 0.99 0.30
C PRO A 101 -15.16 0.32 1.47
N ALA A 102 -16.45 0.59 1.68
CA ALA A 102 -17.22 -0.04 2.75
C ALA A 102 -17.36 -1.56 2.58
N VAL A 103 -17.44 -2.05 1.34
CA VAL A 103 -17.42 -3.49 1.05
C VAL A 103 -16.06 -4.10 1.38
N VAL A 104 -14.97 -3.42 1.05
CA VAL A 104 -13.60 -3.86 1.39
C VAL A 104 -13.41 -3.91 2.90
N GLU A 105 -13.76 -2.85 3.62
CA GLU A 105 -13.69 -2.79 5.10
C GLU A 105 -14.50 -3.92 5.74
N LYS A 106 -15.70 -4.21 5.24
CA LYS A 106 -16.53 -5.33 5.70
C LYS A 106 -15.78 -6.66 5.63
N TYR A 107 -15.10 -6.93 4.50
CA TYR A 107 -14.39 -8.19 4.34
C TYR A 107 -13.06 -8.22 5.10
N MET A 108 -12.33 -7.12 5.17
CA MET A 108 -11.17 -6.99 6.06
C MET A 108 -11.55 -7.30 7.52
N LYS A 109 -12.68 -6.75 7.98
CA LYS A 109 -13.17 -7.02 9.33
C LYS A 109 -13.49 -8.49 9.57
N LYS A 110 -14.13 -9.18 8.62
CA LYS A 110 -14.39 -10.63 8.72
C LYS A 110 -13.10 -11.44 8.80
N ILE A 111 -12.09 -11.07 8.02
CA ILE A 111 -10.75 -11.66 8.05
C ILE A 111 -10.11 -11.44 9.42
N ASN A 112 -10.13 -10.21 9.92
CA ASN A 112 -9.58 -9.86 11.23
C ASN A 112 -10.22 -10.66 12.37
N GLU A 113 -11.54 -10.84 12.34
CA GLU A 113 -12.29 -11.62 13.33
C GLU A 113 -11.86 -13.10 13.34
N LYS A 114 -11.52 -13.66 12.17
CA LYS A 114 -11.08 -15.06 12.06
C LYS A 114 -9.61 -15.27 12.41
N LEU A 115 -8.74 -14.35 12.01
CA LEU A 115 -7.28 -14.51 12.14
C LEU A 115 -6.69 -13.76 13.33
N GLY A 116 -7.44 -12.84 13.96
CA GLY A 116 -6.92 -11.97 15.01
C GLY A 116 -5.97 -10.89 14.47
N THR A 117 -6.17 -10.48 13.22
CA THR A 117 -5.43 -9.41 12.55
C THR A 117 -6.14 -8.06 12.70
N ASP A 118 -5.55 -7.00 12.14
CA ASP A 118 -6.06 -5.62 12.24
C ASP A 118 -6.11 -4.90 10.88
N TYR A 119 -6.28 -5.65 9.78
CA TYR A 119 -6.34 -5.06 8.44
C TYR A 119 -7.43 -3.99 8.33
N ASP A 120 -7.04 -2.83 7.80
CA ASP A 120 -7.91 -1.71 7.47
C ASP A 120 -7.46 -1.13 6.12
N LEU A 121 -8.20 -0.18 5.53
CA LEU A 121 -7.84 0.46 4.26
C LEU A 121 -6.45 1.13 4.33
N PHE A 122 -6.12 1.67 5.49
CA PHE A 122 -4.82 2.18 5.90
C PHE A 122 -4.53 1.73 7.33
N ASN A 123 -3.36 1.21 7.58
CA ASN A 123 -2.91 0.90 8.95
C ASN A 123 -1.80 1.85 9.38
N TYR A 124 -1.84 2.27 10.62
CA TYR A 124 -0.75 3.03 11.23
C TYR A 124 0.13 2.15 12.09
N TYR A 125 1.45 2.39 12.03
CA TYR A 125 2.45 1.73 12.88
C TYR A 125 3.45 2.75 13.42
N GLY A 126 3.79 2.69 14.72
CA GLY A 126 4.81 3.53 15.34
C GLY A 126 4.32 4.38 16.50
N ALA A 127 5.03 5.46 16.82
CA ALA A 127 4.70 6.33 17.95
C ALA A 127 3.33 7.02 17.72
N PRO A 128 2.41 7.02 18.71
CA PRO A 128 1.08 7.61 18.54
C PRO A 128 1.14 9.15 18.35
N ASP A 129 2.23 9.76 18.76
CA ASP A 129 2.50 11.19 18.64
C ASP A 129 3.65 11.49 17.66
N ALA A 130 3.79 10.66 16.63
CA ALA A 130 4.83 10.82 15.61
C ALA A 130 4.74 12.20 14.93
N ASP A 131 5.88 12.84 14.77
CA ASP A 131 6.04 14.09 14.03
C ASP A 131 6.64 13.90 12.63
N ARG A 132 7.24 12.73 12.39
CA ARG A 132 7.80 12.28 11.11
C ARG A 132 7.16 10.96 10.71
N VAL A 133 6.51 10.93 9.55
CA VAL A 133 5.73 9.77 9.09
C VAL A 133 6.14 9.39 7.68
N ILE A 134 6.35 8.10 7.44
CA ILE A 134 6.44 7.54 6.09
C ILE A 134 5.04 7.06 5.68
N ILE A 135 4.66 7.26 4.42
CA ILE A 135 3.48 6.65 3.80
C ILE A 135 3.97 5.79 2.64
N ALA A 136 3.65 4.51 2.65
CA ALA A 136 4.13 3.57 1.64
C ALA A 136 3.17 2.39 1.45
N MET A 137 3.39 1.62 0.39
CA MET A 137 2.72 0.34 0.12
C MET A 137 3.74 -0.69 -0.36
N GLY A 138 3.44 -1.98 -0.17
CA GLY A 138 4.30 -3.07 -0.59
C GLY A 138 5.38 -3.46 0.43
N SER A 139 6.39 -4.18 -0.02
CA SER A 139 7.39 -4.85 0.83
C SER A 139 8.24 -3.92 1.71
N ILE A 140 8.35 -2.65 1.36
CA ILE A 140 9.10 -1.68 2.19
C ILE A 140 8.50 -1.49 3.58
N ASN A 141 7.22 -1.81 3.77
CA ASN A 141 6.56 -1.65 5.05
C ASN A 141 7.20 -2.49 6.15
N ASP A 142 7.55 -3.77 5.88
CA ASP A 142 8.19 -4.63 6.87
C ASP A 142 9.56 -4.07 7.31
N VAL A 143 10.36 -3.59 6.35
CA VAL A 143 11.65 -2.95 6.64
C VAL A 143 11.47 -1.65 7.44
N ALA A 144 10.40 -0.89 7.13
CA ALA A 144 10.11 0.35 7.84
C ALA A 144 9.67 0.08 9.30
N GLU A 145 8.90 -0.98 9.55
CA GLU A 145 8.49 -1.38 10.91
C GLU A 145 9.71 -1.70 11.79
N GLU A 146 10.67 -2.50 11.29
CA GLU A 146 11.91 -2.77 12.03
C GLU A 146 12.68 -1.50 12.38
N VAL A 147 12.77 -0.57 11.44
CA VAL A 147 13.46 0.71 11.67
C VAL A 147 12.70 1.57 12.70
N ILE A 148 11.37 1.58 12.64
CA ILE A 148 10.51 2.32 13.58
C ILE A 148 10.67 1.75 14.98
N ASP A 149 10.67 0.43 15.15
CA ASP A 149 10.89 -0.22 16.45
C ASP A 149 12.23 0.20 17.07
N TYR A 150 13.28 0.21 16.26
CA TYR A 150 14.60 0.66 16.71
C TYR A 150 14.61 2.14 17.11
N LEU A 151 13.95 3.02 16.33
CA LEU A 151 13.93 4.46 16.59
C LEU A 151 13.02 4.81 17.78
N THR A 152 11.84 4.20 17.87
CA THR A 152 10.90 4.44 18.98
C THR A 152 11.43 3.92 20.30
N ALA A 153 12.17 2.79 20.30
CA ALA A 153 12.90 2.31 21.49
C ALA A 153 13.94 3.32 22.00
N LYS A 154 14.37 4.27 21.16
CA LYS A 154 15.28 5.37 21.51
C LYS A 154 14.55 6.68 21.83
N GLY A 155 13.21 6.66 21.83
CA GLY A 155 12.39 7.83 22.13
C GLY A 155 12.10 8.72 20.92
N GLU A 156 12.44 8.28 19.69
CA GLU A 156 12.12 9.00 18.45
C GLU A 156 10.62 8.92 18.13
N LYS A 157 10.07 10.02 17.63
CA LYS A 157 8.65 10.15 17.30
C LYS A 157 8.41 9.92 15.81
N VAL A 158 8.51 8.67 15.41
CA VAL A 158 8.40 8.25 14.01
C VAL A 158 7.27 7.25 13.82
N GLY A 159 6.72 7.21 12.60
CA GLY A 159 5.64 6.30 12.27
C GLY A 159 5.52 6.04 10.77
N LEU A 160 4.70 5.04 10.45
CA LEU A 160 4.39 4.57 9.11
C LEU A 160 2.89 4.51 8.92
N VAL A 161 2.40 4.94 7.78
CA VAL A 161 1.08 4.58 7.28
C VAL A 161 1.26 3.58 6.15
N LYS A 162 0.72 2.38 6.34
CA LYS A 162 0.66 1.31 5.34
C LYS A 162 -0.60 1.49 4.51
N VAL A 163 -0.46 1.70 3.21
CA VAL A 163 -1.57 1.80 2.26
C VAL A 163 -1.95 0.39 1.80
N ARG A 164 -3.16 -0.06 2.10
CA ARG A 164 -3.68 -1.36 1.66
C ARG A 164 -4.70 -1.21 0.54
N LEU A 165 -5.70 -0.34 0.68
CA LEU A 165 -6.58 0.00 -0.43
C LEU A 165 -6.05 1.24 -1.17
N TYR A 166 -5.37 1.00 -2.29
CA TYR A 166 -4.86 2.08 -3.12
C TYR A 166 -5.92 2.70 -4.03
N ARG A 167 -6.87 1.90 -4.53
CA ARG A 167 -8.01 2.35 -5.33
C ARG A 167 -9.27 1.54 -4.98
N PRO A 168 -10.44 2.19 -4.77
CA PRO A 168 -10.62 3.65 -4.69
C PRO A 168 -9.83 4.30 -3.57
N TRP A 169 -9.35 5.53 -3.79
CA TRP A 169 -8.66 6.28 -2.75
C TRP A 169 -9.64 6.89 -1.75
N VAL A 170 -9.36 6.75 -0.46
CA VAL A 170 -10.24 7.23 0.62
C VAL A 170 -9.49 8.20 1.53
N SER A 171 -9.50 9.48 1.17
CA SER A 171 -8.80 10.55 1.92
C SER A 171 -9.18 10.58 3.40
N ALA A 172 -10.46 10.38 3.73
CA ALA A 172 -10.93 10.38 5.12
C ALA A 172 -10.30 9.26 5.96
N SER A 173 -10.11 8.06 5.39
CA SER A 173 -9.48 6.93 6.07
C SER A 173 -7.99 7.16 6.28
N LEU A 174 -7.28 7.74 5.31
CA LEU A 174 -5.89 8.16 5.51
C LEU A 174 -5.76 9.17 6.65
N LEU A 175 -6.57 10.23 6.63
CA LEU A 175 -6.54 11.29 7.65
C LEU A 175 -6.91 10.79 9.05
N LYS A 176 -7.75 9.77 9.14
CA LYS A 176 -8.14 9.13 10.41
C LYS A 176 -6.97 8.45 11.10
N VAL A 177 -6.09 7.79 10.34
CA VAL A 177 -4.96 7.04 10.89
C VAL A 177 -3.70 7.89 11.06
N LEU A 178 -3.59 8.99 10.33
CA LEU A 178 -2.44 9.88 10.40
C LEU A 178 -2.38 10.60 11.76
N PRO A 179 -1.25 10.53 12.51
CA PRO A 179 -1.09 11.27 13.75
C PRO A 179 -1.30 12.77 13.54
N LYS A 180 -2.09 13.39 14.40
CA LYS A 180 -2.33 14.86 14.37
C LYS A 180 -1.06 15.68 14.62
N THR A 181 -0.04 15.05 15.17
CA THR A 181 1.29 15.63 15.43
C THR A 181 2.22 15.56 14.22
N ALA A 182 1.83 14.87 13.15
CA ALA A 182 2.65 14.74 11.94
C ALA A 182 2.93 16.11 11.31
N LYS A 183 4.20 16.46 11.23
CA LYS A 183 4.69 17.71 10.64
C LYS A 183 5.43 17.51 9.33
N LYS A 184 6.05 16.35 9.19
CA LYS A 184 6.86 16.00 8.03
C LYS A 184 6.49 14.59 7.56
N ILE A 185 6.15 14.50 6.30
CA ILE A 185 5.70 13.25 5.68
C ILE A 185 6.56 12.95 4.47
N ALA A 186 7.08 11.72 4.40
CA ALA A 186 7.72 11.17 3.21
C ALA A 186 6.82 10.12 2.59
N VAL A 187 6.40 10.32 1.35
CA VAL A 187 5.70 9.31 0.58
C VAL A 187 6.70 8.53 -0.25
N LEU A 188 6.70 7.22 -0.13
CA LEU A 188 7.62 6.35 -0.86
C LEU A 188 6.88 5.59 -1.95
N ASP A 189 7.30 5.80 -3.19
CA ASP A 189 6.77 5.15 -4.39
C ASP A 189 7.83 4.23 -5.01
N ARG A 190 7.45 2.97 -5.29
CA ARG A 190 8.30 2.03 -6.04
C ARG A 190 8.08 2.17 -7.55
N THR A 191 8.08 3.40 -8.01
CA THR A 191 7.91 3.74 -9.43
C THR A 191 8.64 5.03 -9.77
N LYS A 192 8.74 5.32 -11.05
CA LYS A 192 9.26 6.56 -11.61
C LYS A 192 8.32 7.04 -12.71
N GLU A 193 7.76 8.22 -12.51
CA GLU A 193 6.90 8.90 -13.49
C GLU A 193 7.70 10.02 -14.21
N PRO A 194 8.34 9.73 -15.37
CA PRO A 194 9.08 10.74 -16.09
C PRO A 194 8.18 11.89 -16.56
N GLY A 195 8.57 13.12 -16.21
CA GLY A 195 7.82 14.32 -16.59
C GLY A 195 6.63 14.67 -15.68
N SER A 196 6.29 13.85 -14.71
CA SER A 196 5.26 14.17 -13.70
C SER A 196 5.83 15.05 -12.57
N LEU A 197 4.94 15.79 -11.90
CA LEU A 197 5.27 16.55 -10.69
C LEU A 197 5.60 15.64 -9.50
N GLY A 198 5.20 14.38 -9.53
CA GLY A 198 5.47 13.38 -8.50
C GLY A 198 4.97 12.02 -8.92
N GLU A 199 5.31 11.02 -8.15
CA GLU A 199 4.86 9.65 -8.32
C GLU A 199 3.40 9.50 -7.86
N PRO A 200 2.67 8.44 -8.27
CA PRO A 200 1.23 8.33 -8.09
C PRO A 200 0.75 8.42 -6.64
N LEU A 201 1.37 7.68 -5.71
CA LEU A 201 0.96 7.72 -4.30
C LEU A 201 1.25 9.11 -3.69
N TYR A 202 2.40 9.70 -4.03
CA TYR A 202 2.73 11.06 -3.59
C TYR A 202 1.67 12.07 -4.02
N LEU A 203 1.17 11.99 -5.26
CA LEU A 203 0.15 12.92 -5.78
C LEU A 203 -1.19 12.76 -5.06
N ASP A 204 -1.61 11.53 -4.76
CA ASP A 204 -2.84 11.28 -4.00
C ASP A 204 -2.76 11.83 -2.56
N VAL A 205 -1.62 11.61 -1.89
CA VAL A 205 -1.39 12.16 -0.54
C VAL A 205 -1.35 13.68 -0.59
N ALA A 206 -0.65 14.28 -1.57
CA ALA A 206 -0.58 15.73 -1.72
C ALA A 206 -1.96 16.35 -1.91
N ALA A 207 -2.81 15.76 -2.76
CA ALA A 207 -4.19 16.19 -2.95
C ALA A 207 -5.00 16.08 -1.65
N THR A 208 -4.90 14.94 -0.96
CA THR A 208 -5.58 14.71 0.32
C THR A 208 -5.22 15.76 1.37
N LEU A 209 -3.93 16.01 1.59
CA LEU A 209 -3.47 17.00 2.58
C LEU A 209 -3.92 18.41 2.19
N ARG A 210 -3.88 18.73 0.91
CA ARG A 210 -4.32 20.04 0.40
C ARG A 210 -5.81 20.26 0.64
N GLU A 211 -6.67 19.28 0.32
CA GLU A 211 -8.10 19.33 0.52
C GLU A 211 -8.48 19.38 2.01
N ALA A 212 -7.69 18.72 2.86
CA ALA A 212 -7.84 18.78 4.32
C ALA A 212 -7.34 20.08 4.97
N GLY A 213 -6.75 21.00 4.20
CA GLY A 213 -6.20 22.24 4.71
C GLY A 213 -4.89 22.08 5.51
N MET A 214 -4.22 20.93 5.43
CA MET A 214 -2.96 20.64 6.13
C MET A 214 -1.74 21.26 5.42
N ASN A 215 -1.78 22.57 5.20
CA ASN A 215 -0.79 23.29 4.40
C ASN A 215 0.58 23.46 5.11
N ASP A 216 0.61 23.31 6.43
CA ASP A 216 1.84 23.45 7.24
C ASP A 216 2.65 22.16 7.31
N VAL A 217 2.13 21.05 6.79
CA VAL A 217 2.84 19.77 6.72
C VAL A 217 3.85 19.82 5.58
N ILE A 218 5.10 19.53 5.90
CA ILE A 218 6.15 19.37 4.88
C ILE A 218 6.01 17.99 4.25
N LEU A 219 5.64 17.96 2.98
CA LEU A 219 5.47 16.73 2.20
C LEU A 219 6.63 16.51 1.24
N THR A 220 7.24 15.34 1.29
CA THR A 220 8.35 14.93 0.42
C THR A 220 8.00 13.64 -0.33
N GLY A 221 8.57 13.45 -1.52
CA GLY A 221 8.37 12.23 -2.33
C GLY A 221 9.68 11.49 -2.55
N GLY A 222 9.73 10.21 -2.18
CA GLY A 222 10.88 9.33 -2.34
C GLY A 222 10.62 8.20 -3.33
N ARG A 223 11.60 7.89 -4.16
CA ARG A 223 11.58 6.76 -5.10
C ARG A 223 12.53 5.67 -4.62
N TYR A 224 12.12 4.42 -4.73
CA TYR A 224 12.91 3.28 -4.30
C TYR A 224 12.64 2.02 -5.13
N GLY A 225 13.50 1.02 -5.01
CA GLY A 225 13.22 -0.37 -5.35
C GLY A 225 13.01 -0.71 -6.83
N LEU A 226 13.25 0.23 -7.76
CA LEU A 226 13.12 -0.04 -9.21
C LEU A 226 14.07 -1.16 -9.65
N GLY A 227 13.58 -2.03 -10.55
CA GLY A 227 14.34 -3.20 -11.00
C GLY A 227 14.71 -4.15 -9.86
N SER A 228 13.84 -4.24 -8.84
CA SER A 228 14.07 -5.05 -7.63
C SER A 228 15.33 -4.69 -6.83
N LYS A 229 15.76 -3.43 -6.91
CA LYS A 229 16.85 -2.93 -6.07
C LYS A 229 16.51 -3.09 -4.59
N ASP A 230 17.47 -3.60 -3.82
CA ASP A 230 17.33 -3.74 -2.37
C ASP A 230 17.05 -2.41 -1.69
N THR A 231 16.19 -2.48 -0.66
CA THR A 231 15.89 -1.36 0.21
C THR A 231 16.14 -1.78 1.66
N PRO A 232 17.43 -1.82 2.08
CA PRO A 232 17.79 -2.24 3.42
C PRO A 232 17.38 -1.19 4.47
N PRO A 233 17.39 -1.56 5.77
CA PRO A 233 17.10 -0.61 6.86
C PRO A 233 17.90 0.68 6.79
N SER A 234 19.15 0.64 6.33
CA SER A 234 20.02 1.83 6.13
C SER A 234 19.40 2.89 5.23
N SER A 235 18.62 2.47 4.22
CA SER A 235 17.87 3.37 3.33
C SER A 235 16.68 4.02 4.03
N VAL A 236 15.93 3.27 4.86
CA VAL A 236 14.79 3.80 5.63
C VAL A 236 15.27 4.75 6.73
N PHE A 237 16.37 4.41 7.42
CA PHE A 237 17.02 5.35 8.35
C PHE A 237 17.39 6.67 7.67
N ALA A 238 17.86 6.63 6.42
CA ALA A 238 18.21 7.83 5.67
C ALA A 238 16.98 8.71 5.40
N VAL A 239 15.79 8.13 5.21
CA VAL A 239 14.53 8.88 5.05
C VAL A 239 14.17 9.60 6.34
N TYR A 240 14.16 8.91 7.49
CA TYR A 240 13.85 9.57 8.76
C TYR A 240 14.87 10.65 9.10
N LYS A 241 16.16 10.41 8.83
CA LYS A 241 17.22 11.41 9.01
C LYS A 241 17.05 12.63 8.07
N GLU A 242 16.56 12.41 6.85
CA GLU A 242 16.22 13.52 5.94
C GLU A 242 15.07 14.35 6.51
N LEU A 243 14.05 13.68 7.07
CA LEU A 243 12.91 14.36 7.70
C LEU A 243 13.27 15.12 9.01
N GLU A 244 14.42 14.88 9.62
CA GLU A 244 14.92 15.71 10.76
C GLU A 244 15.25 17.13 10.34
N LYS A 245 15.67 17.33 9.10
CA LYS A 245 16.12 18.64 8.61
C LYS A 245 14.97 19.64 8.57
N ASP A 246 15.26 20.90 8.82
CA ASP A 246 14.26 21.97 8.70
C ASP A 246 13.72 22.08 7.26
N ALA A 247 14.59 21.86 6.26
CA ALA A 247 14.26 21.88 4.85
C ALA A 247 14.70 20.54 4.19
N PRO A 248 13.91 19.47 4.33
CA PRO A 248 14.20 18.21 3.66
C PRO A 248 14.06 18.35 2.14
N LYS A 249 14.74 17.47 1.37
CA LYS A 249 14.60 17.44 -0.08
C LYS A 249 13.15 17.16 -0.47
N ALA A 250 12.55 18.01 -1.28
CA ALA A 250 11.19 17.83 -1.76
C ALA A 250 11.01 16.53 -2.57
N ARG A 251 12.06 16.10 -3.28
CA ARG A 251 12.14 14.82 -4.00
C ARG A 251 13.48 14.18 -3.74
N PHE A 252 13.48 12.86 -3.56
CA PHE A 252 14.71 12.11 -3.33
C PHE A 252 14.61 10.67 -3.88
N THR A 253 15.74 9.98 -3.90
CA THR A 253 15.86 8.54 -4.15
C THR A 253 16.60 7.88 -3.02
N ILE A 254 16.30 6.60 -2.74
CA ILE A 254 17.03 5.75 -1.79
C ILE A 254 17.45 4.43 -2.46
N GLY A 255 18.47 3.80 -1.91
CA GLY A 255 18.99 2.52 -2.42
C GLY A 255 19.95 2.62 -3.62
N ILE A 256 20.16 3.83 -4.14
CA ILE A 256 21.13 4.10 -5.20
C ILE A 256 22.00 5.31 -4.86
N VAL A 257 23.10 5.45 -5.60
CA VAL A 257 23.88 6.69 -5.66
C VAL A 257 23.65 7.31 -7.03
N ASP A 258 23.08 8.50 -7.07
CA ASP A 258 22.79 9.25 -8.28
C ASP A 258 23.58 10.57 -8.29
N ASP A 259 24.61 10.64 -9.08
CA ASP A 259 25.47 11.81 -9.22
C ASP A 259 24.98 12.76 -10.32
N VAL A 260 23.96 12.38 -11.11
CA VAL A 260 23.43 13.19 -12.21
C VAL A 260 22.39 14.20 -11.71
N THR A 261 21.41 13.74 -10.92
CA THR A 261 20.32 14.59 -10.41
C THR A 261 20.55 15.08 -8.98
N ASN A 262 21.50 14.49 -8.25
CA ASN A 262 21.81 14.78 -6.84
C ASN A 262 20.61 14.59 -5.90
N LEU A 263 19.71 13.65 -6.22
CA LEU A 263 18.50 13.37 -5.44
C LEU A 263 18.69 12.24 -4.42
N SER A 264 19.73 11.41 -4.59
CA SER A 264 19.98 10.28 -3.70
C SER A 264 20.28 10.72 -2.27
N LEU A 265 19.62 10.05 -1.32
CA LEU A 265 19.98 10.17 0.09
C LEU A 265 21.15 9.21 0.39
N PRO A 266 22.16 9.67 1.15
CA PRO A 266 23.22 8.78 1.58
C PRO A 266 22.66 7.75 2.57
N GLU A 267 22.98 6.47 2.36
CA GLU A 267 22.68 5.44 3.34
C GLU A 267 23.36 5.72 4.69
N VAL A 268 22.68 5.39 5.78
CA VAL A 268 23.27 5.46 7.13
C VAL A 268 24.26 4.32 7.27
N LYS A 269 25.54 4.66 7.45
CA LYS A 269 26.64 3.68 7.60
C LYS A 269 27.51 4.02 8.82
N PRO A 270 27.84 3.04 9.68
CA PRO A 270 27.29 1.69 9.66
C PRO A 270 25.78 1.70 9.94
N ALA A 271 25.04 0.81 9.31
CA ALA A 271 23.61 0.67 9.60
C ALA A 271 23.42 0.20 11.05
N PRO A 272 22.46 0.76 11.80
CA PRO A 272 22.06 0.18 13.07
C PRO A 272 21.58 -1.27 12.88
N ILE A 273 21.88 -2.12 13.85
CA ILE A 273 21.38 -3.51 13.86
C ILE A 273 19.93 -3.45 14.36
N THR A 274 19.00 -3.82 13.49
CA THR A 274 17.56 -3.89 13.79
C THR A 274 17.10 -5.30 14.13
N SER A 275 17.87 -6.32 13.73
CA SER A 275 17.56 -7.74 13.95
C SER A 275 17.42 -8.07 15.44
N ALA A 276 16.50 -8.98 15.77
CA ALA A 276 16.29 -9.45 17.12
C ALA A 276 17.56 -10.14 17.70
N LYS A 277 17.73 -10.08 19.01
CA LYS A 277 18.87 -10.73 19.68
C LYS A 277 18.86 -12.24 19.40
N GLY A 278 19.98 -12.75 18.90
CA GLY A 278 20.15 -14.17 18.56
C GLY A 278 19.88 -14.50 17.10
N THR A 279 19.49 -13.52 16.28
CA THR A 279 19.39 -13.68 14.82
C THR A 279 20.78 -13.99 14.24
N VAL A 280 20.83 -14.99 13.37
CA VAL A 280 22.03 -15.35 12.60
C VAL A 280 21.81 -14.89 11.16
N GLU A 281 22.56 -13.89 10.73
CA GLU A 281 22.51 -13.41 9.36
C GLU A 281 23.57 -14.15 8.52
N CYS A 282 23.13 -14.73 7.40
CA CYS A 282 23.99 -15.42 6.46
C CYS A 282 23.84 -14.82 5.06
N LYS A 283 24.94 -14.74 4.33
CA LYS A 283 24.95 -14.32 2.93
C LYS A 283 25.56 -15.42 2.08
N PHE A 284 24.79 -15.91 1.13
CA PHE A 284 25.23 -16.90 0.15
C PHE A 284 25.52 -16.21 -1.18
N TRP A 285 26.61 -16.62 -1.81
CA TRP A 285 27.03 -16.11 -3.11
C TRP A 285 27.02 -17.25 -4.10
N GLY A 286 26.28 -17.08 -5.20
CA GLY A 286 26.20 -18.04 -6.29
C GLY A 286 26.21 -17.34 -7.65
N LEU A 287 26.39 -18.11 -8.72
CA LEU A 287 26.35 -17.62 -10.10
C LEU A 287 24.94 -17.68 -10.72
N GLY A 288 23.95 -18.12 -9.95
CA GLY A 288 22.60 -18.40 -10.39
C GLY A 288 22.39 -19.88 -10.72
N GLY A 289 21.20 -20.40 -10.40
CA GLY A 289 20.88 -21.82 -10.55
C GLY A 289 21.46 -22.74 -9.48
N ASP A 290 21.98 -22.18 -8.42
CA ASP A 290 22.57 -22.89 -7.28
C ASP A 290 21.50 -23.34 -6.26
#